data_29813522e62c2397ce0ba7251aaee358
#
_entry.id   29813522e62c2397ce0ba7251aaee358
#
_cell.length_a   1.000
_cell.length_b   1.000
_cell.length_c   1.000
_cell.angle_alpha   90.00
_cell.angle_beta   90.00
_cell.angle_gamma   90.00
#
_symmetry.space_group_name_H-M   'P 1'
#
loop_
_entity.id
_entity.type
_entity.pdbx_description
1 polymer ?
#
loop_
_entity_poly.entity_id
_entity_poly.type
_entity_poly.pdbx_seq_one_letter_code
_entity_poly.pdbx_strand_id
1 'polypeptide(L)'
;EAGVEIDLIVRGICCLVPGESFSRNIRVTRIVDTFLEHSRVWYFGNGGNPKVFIGSPDWMRRNLYRRIEAVTPILDGRLKQELIDKLDIQLRANWKACKVDSNLQNIFKRNPDESKVRAQYDFYQYLQNRLDEDS
;
A
#
# COMPACT_ATOMS: atom_id res chain seq x y z
N GLU A 1 -15.23 -13.31 7.46
CA GLU A 1 -16.51 -13.38 8.19
C GLU A 1 -17.06 -12.00 8.53
N ALA A 2 -16.21 -11.03 8.93
CA ALA A 2 -16.62 -9.66 9.30
C ALA A 2 -16.93 -8.74 8.10
N GLY A 3 -16.73 -9.18 6.86
CA GLY A 3 -17.01 -8.39 5.66
C GLY A 3 -16.04 -7.22 5.42
N VAL A 4 -14.90 -7.20 6.09
CA VAL A 4 -13.90 -6.14 5.91
C VAL A 4 -13.11 -6.38 4.63
N GLU A 5 -13.08 -5.38 3.75
CA GLU A 5 -12.23 -5.38 2.56
C GLU A 5 -10.82 -4.92 2.93
N ILE A 6 -9.80 -5.65 2.47
CA ILE A 6 -8.41 -5.39 2.82
C ILE A 6 -7.56 -5.37 1.54
N ASP A 7 -6.83 -4.30 1.34
CA ASP A 7 -5.80 -4.17 0.31
C ASP A 7 -4.42 -4.15 0.98
N LEU A 8 -3.57 -5.09 0.59
CA LEU A 8 -2.18 -5.16 1.05
C LEU A 8 -1.25 -4.76 -0.09
N ILE A 9 -0.37 -3.82 0.18
CA ILE A 9 0.74 -3.47 -0.71
C ILE A 9 2.01 -4.02 -0.09
N VAL A 10 2.61 -5.02 -0.71
CA VAL A 10 3.76 -5.72 -0.16
C VAL A 10 4.97 -5.64 -1.08
N ARG A 11 6.13 -5.40 -0.51
CA ARG A 11 7.41 -5.34 -1.22
C ARG A 11 8.08 -6.71 -1.36
N GLY A 12 7.94 -7.54 -0.33
CA GLY A 12 8.72 -8.76 -0.18
C GLY A 12 7.86 -10.00 0.07
N ILE A 13 8.29 -10.80 1.03
CA ILE A 13 7.64 -12.07 1.39
C ILE A 13 6.23 -11.80 1.91
N CYS A 14 5.26 -12.52 1.37
CA CYS A 14 3.88 -12.56 1.85
C CYS A 14 3.44 -14.00 1.95
N CYS A 15 3.11 -14.45 3.17
CA CYS A 15 2.62 -15.80 3.41
C CYS A 15 1.09 -15.90 3.33
N LEU A 16 0.40 -14.79 3.15
CA LEU A 16 -1.05 -14.79 2.94
C LEU A 16 -1.36 -15.28 1.53
N VAL A 17 -2.24 -16.28 1.43
CA VAL A 17 -2.79 -16.76 0.17
C VAL A 17 -4.11 -16.02 -0.09
N PRO A 18 -4.19 -15.14 -1.11
CA PRO A 18 -5.43 -14.45 -1.45
C PRO A 18 -6.43 -15.39 -2.11
N GLY A 19 -7.72 -15.07 -1.98
CA GLY A 19 -8.80 -15.80 -2.69
C GLY A 19 -9.29 -17.07 -2.02
N GLU A 20 -8.68 -17.51 -0.92
CA GLU A 20 -9.15 -18.60 -0.09
C GLU A 20 -10.42 -18.22 0.69
N SER A 21 -11.13 -19.19 1.25
CA SER A 21 -12.36 -18.95 2.01
C SER A 21 -12.21 -17.95 3.15
N PHE A 22 -11.03 -17.95 3.80
CA PHE A 22 -10.68 -17.03 4.89
C PHE A 22 -10.08 -15.70 4.42
N SER A 23 -9.71 -15.57 3.15
CA SER A 23 -9.02 -14.40 2.57
C SER A 23 -9.68 -13.85 1.30
N ARG A 24 -10.96 -14.20 1.05
CA ARG A 24 -11.70 -13.77 -0.15
C ARG A 24 -11.80 -12.25 -0.31
N ASN A 25 -11.81 -11.52 0.81
CA ASN A 25 -11.88 -10.06 0.85
C ASN A 25 -10.50 -9.39 0.91
N ILE A 26 -9.41 -10.15 0.73
CA ILE A 26 -8.06 -9.63 0.83
C ILE A 26 -7.41 -9.65 -0.55
N ARG A 27 -6.97 -8.51 -1.01
CA ARG A 27 -6.20 -8.35 -2.24
C ARG A 27 -4.74 -8.04 -1.88
N VAL A 28 -3.82 -8.65 -2.61
CA VAL A 28 -2.38 -8.43 -2.41
C VAL A 28 -1.77 -7.90 -3.70
N THR A 29 -1.25 -6.68 -3.63
CA THR A 29 -0.47 -6.06 -4.70
C THR A 29 0.99 -6.03 -4.30
N ARG A 30 1.88 -6.41 -5.20
CA ARG A 30 3.33 -6.32 -5.03
C ARG A 30 3.88 -5.27 -5.97
N ILE A 31 4.67 -4.33 -5.43
CA ILE A 31 5.36 -3.30 -6.19
C ILE A 31 6.85 -3.46 -5.92
N VAL A 32 7.62 -3.72 -6.98
CA VAL A 32 9.08 -3.74 -6.96
C VAL A 32 9.57 -2.92 -8.15
N ASP A 33 10.19 -1.80 -7.87
CA ASP A 33 10.61 -0.86 -8.90
C ASP A 33 12.04 -0.34 -8.60
N THR A 34 12.38 0.83 -9.07
CA THR A 34 13.74 1.42 -9.05
C THR A 34 14.24 1.66 -7.63
N PHE A 35 13.37 2.21 -6.77
CA PHE A 35 13.76 2.62 -5.42
C PHE A 35 13.25 1.65 -4.37
N LEU A 36 13.99 1.56 -3.26
CA LEU A 36 13.55 0.78 -2.11
C LEU A 36 12.36 1.47 -1.44
N GLU A 37 11.21 0.82 -1.46
CA GLU A 37 10.04 1.24 -0.69
C GLU A 37 10.12 0.64 0.72
N HIS A 38 10.35 1.49 1.72
CA HIS A 38 10.47 1.05 3.12
C HIS A 38 9.44 1.72 4.05
N SER A 39 8.47 2.40 3.48
CA SER A 39 7.36 2.99 4.23
C SER A 39 6.42 1.90 4.73
N ARG A 40 5.96 2.03 5.96
CA ARG A 40 4.90 1.20 6.56
C ARG A 40 3.79 2.15 6.96
N VAL A 41 2.70 2.04 6.24
CA VAL A 41 1.52 2.90 6.39
C VAL A 41 0.30 2.00 6.57
N TRP A 42 -0.55 2.32 7.52
CA TRP A 42 -1.83 1.66 7.74
C TRP A 42 -2.94 2.69 7.57
N TYR A 43 -3.89 2.34 6.72
CA TYR A 43 -5.11 3.10 6.51
C TYR A 43 -6.31 2.28 6.97
N PHE A 44 -7.16 2.90 7.76
CA PHE A 44 -8.44 2.32 8.20
C PHE A 44 -9.55 3.26 7.78
N GLY A 45 -10.51 2.77 6.98
CA GLY A 45 -11.66 3.55 6.49
C GLY A 45 -12.57 4.06 7.60
N ASN A 46 -12.69 3.29 8.70
CA ASN A 46 -13.33 3.68 9.95
C ASN A 46 -14.69 4.40 9.76
N GLY A 47 -15.57 3.80 8.94
CA GLY A 47 -16.91 4.32 8.74
C GLY A 47 -16.96 5.74 8.14
N GLY A 48 -15.99 6.10 7.28
CA GLY A 48 -15.93 7.42 6.62
C GLY A 48 -15.11 8.47 7.40
N ASN A 49 -14.55 8.11 8.57
CA ASN A 49 -13.60 8.96 9.30
C ASN A 49 -12.22 8.29 9.32
N PRO A 50 -11.42 8.39 8.25
CA PRO A 50 -10.23 7.59 8.07
C PRO A 50 -9.16 7.87 9.12
N LYS A 51 -8.52 6.80 9.58
CA LYS A 51 -7.35 6.83 10.45
C LYS A 51 -6.13 6.33 9.70
N VAL A 52 -5.05 7.07 9.75
CA VAL A 52 -3.77 6.75 9.11
C VAL A 52 -2.69 6.69 10.17
N PHE A 53 -1.85 5.67 10.07
CA PHE A 53 -0.70 5.47 10.94
C PHE A 53 0.53 5.22 10.10
N ILE A 54 1.68 5.61 10.61
CA ILE A 54 3.00 5.21 10.11
C ILE A 54 3.78 4.53 11.20
N GLY A 55 4.73 3.67 10.85
CA GLY A 55 5.50 3.00 11.87
C GLY A 55 6.72 2.25 11.36
N SER A 56 7.44 1.68 12.31
CA SER A 56 8.68 0.94 12.08
C SER A 56 8.49 -0.57 11.82
N PRO A 57 7.42 -1.26 12.29
CA PRO A 57 7.36 -2.71 12.17
C PRO A 57 7.03 -3.19 10.77
N ASP A 58 7.80 -4.16 10.29
CA ASP A 58 7.31 -5.09 9.27
C ASP A 58 6.32 -6.08 9.93
N TRP A 59 5.35 -6.58 9.19
CA TRP A 59 4.43 -7.61 9.70
C TRP A 59 5.11 -8.99 9.73
N MET A 60 6.22 -9.05 10.45
CA MET A 60 7.01 -10.24 10.67
C MET A 60 7.02 -10.60 12.15
N ARG A 61 7.03 -11.90 12.46
CA ARG A 61 7.01 -12.37 13.84
C ARG A 61 8.10 -11.74 14.71
N ARG A 62 9.30 -11.55 14.16
CA ARG A 62 10.41 -10.91 14.88
C ARG A 62 10.10 -9.48 15.31
N ASN A 63 9.41 -8.69 14.44
CA ASN A 63 9.06 -7.31 14.71
C ASN A 63 7.91 -7.24 15.73
N LEU A 64 6.86 -8.03 15.52
CA LEU A 64 5.64 -7.97 16.35
C LEU A 64 5.82 -8.56 17.75
N TYR A 65 6.78 -9.50 17.96
CA TYR A 65 6.92 -10.23 19.22
C TYR A 65 8.26 -10.10 19.91
N ARG A 66 9.31 -9.59 19.23
CA ARG A 66 10.68 -9.62 19.76
C ARG A 66 11.42 -8.29 19.65
N ARG A 67 10.79 -7.25 19.11
CA ARG A 67 11.38 -5.91 18.98
C ARG A 67 10.51 -4.88 19.66
N ILE A 68 11.14 -3.77 20.04
CA ILE A 68 10.41 -2.55 20.39
C ILE A 68 10.21 -1.80 19.08
N GLU A 69 8.96 -1.57 18.75
CA GLU A 69 8.54 -0.91 17.52
C GLU A 69 7.66 0.30 17.85
N ALA A 70 7.69 1.31 17.01
CA ALA A 70 6.88 2.50 17.17
C ALA A 70 5.86 2.61 16.04
N VAL A 71 4.63 2.97 16.40
CA VAL A 71 3.55 3.31 15.46
C VAL A 71 2.92 4.61 15.94
N THR A 72 2.79 5.59 15.04
CA THR A 72 2.22 6.89 15.38
C THR A 72 1.04 7.22 14.46
N PRO A 73 -0.06 7.79 15.00
CA PRO A 73 -1.15 8.28 14.19
C PRO A 73 -0.74 9.58 13.46
N ILE A 74 -1.25 9.77 12.27
CA ILE A 74 -1.13 11.02 11.53
C ILE A 74 -2.39 11.84 11.78
N LEU A 75 -2.25 12.90 12.57
CA LEU A 75 -3.36 13.76 12.98
C LEU A 75 -3.55 14.94 12.04
N ASP A 76 -2.46 15.46 11.46
CA ASP A 76 -2.51 16.55 10.49
C ASP A 76 -3.28 16.14 9.23
N GLY A 77 -4.24 16.95 8.81
CA GLY A 77 -5.14 16.65 7.69
C GLY A 77 -4.42 16.63 6.35
N ARG A 78 -3.44 17.51 6.14
CA ARG A 78 -2.67 17.57 4.88
C ARG A 78 -1.78 16.36 4.72
N LEU A 79 -1.02 16.01 5.77
CA LEU A 79 -0.14 14.82 5.76
C LEU A 79 -0.95 13.53 5.65
N LYS A 80 -2.12 13.48 6.29
CA LYS A 80 -3.03 12.34 6.17
C LYS A 80 -3.49 12.16 4.73
N GLN A 81 -3.93 13.23 4.08
CA GLN A 81 -4.38 13.17 2.68
C GLN A 81 -3.24 12.76 1.75
N GLU A 82 -2.04 13.30 1.93
CA GLU A 82 -0.87 12.93 1.14
C GLU A 82 -0.55 11.42 1.22
N LEU A 83 -0.66 10.83 2.42
CA LEU A 83 -0.47 9.38 2.59
C LEU A 83 -1.59 8.56 1.96
N ILE A 84 -2.83 9.05 2.00
CA ILE A 84 -3.97 8.43 1.31
C ILE A 84 -3.75 8.45 -0.20
N ASP A 85 -3.36 9.59 -0.75
CA ASP A 85 -3.09 9.76 -2.18
C ASP A 85 -1.92 8.86 -2.64
N LYS A 86 -0.86 8.75 -1.80
CA LYS A 86 0.23 7.80 -2.04
C LYS A 86 -0.28 6.36 -2.14
N LEU A 87 -1.09 5.93 -1.18
CA LEU A 87 -1.65 4.57 -1.19
C LEU A 87 -2.55 4.34 -2.41
N ASP A 88 -3.36 5.33 -2.78
CA ASP A 88 -4.21 5.26 -3.97
C ASP A 88 -3.41 5.12 -5.26
N ILE A 89 -2.34 5.93 -5.44
CA ILE A 89 -1.42 5.80 -6.58
C ILE A 89 -0.80 4.39 -6.61
N GLN A 90 -0.39 3.86 -5.47
CA GLN A 90 0.18 2.51 -5.38
C GLN A 90 -0.85 1.42 -5.72
N LEU A 91 -2.09 1.54 -5.28
CA LEU A 91 -3.16 0.57 -5.57
C LEU A 91 -3.56 0.59 -7.04
N ARG A 92 -3.56 1.77 -7.67
CA ARG A 92 -3.83 1.94 -9.11
C ARG A 92 -2.66 1.55 -10.00
N ALA A 93 -1.44 1.40 -9.45
CA ALA A 93 -0.26 1.08 -10.24
C ALA A 93 -0.47 -0.18 -11.09
N ASN A 94 -0.21 -0.04 -12.39
CA ASN A 94 -0.28 -1.11 -13.39
C ASN A 94 1.08 -1.33 -14.11
N TRP A 95 2.08 -0.54 -13.77
CA TRP A 95 3.45 -0.70 -14.25
C TRP A 95 4.39 -1.01 -13.09
N LYS A 96 5.19 -2.07 -13.22
CA LYS A 96 6.02 -2.61 -12.11
C LYS A 96 5.20 -3.08 -10.89
N ALA A 97 3.92 -3.35 -11.09
CA ALA A 97 3.01 -3.85 -10.08
C ALA A 97 2.44 -5.21 -10.51
N CYS A 98 2.31 -6.10 -9.55
CA CYS A 98 1.74 -7.44 -9.73
C CYS A 98 0.62 -7.66 -8.71
N LYS A 99 -0.41 -8.39 -9.11
CA LYS A 99 -1.36 -9.01 -8.19
C LYS A 99 -0.80 -10.38 -7.79
N VAL A 100 -0.81 -10.69 -6.51
CA VAL A 100 -0.51 -12.05 -6.02
C VAL A 100 -1.80 -12.85 -6.09
N ASP A 101 -1.76 -14.00 -6.76
CA ASP A 101 -2.92 -14.90 -6.90
C ASP A 101 -2.95 -15.98 -5.79
N SER A 102 -3.92 -16.88 -5.85
CA SER A 102 -4.08 -17.99 -4.92
C SER A 102 -2.95 -19.04 -4.98
N ASN A 103 -2.18 -19.04 -6.04
CA ASN A 103 -0.99 -19.89 -6.19
C ASN A 103 0.30 -19.16 -5.76
N LEU A 104 0.17 -17.98 -5.14
CA LEU A 104 1.27 -17.10 -4.77
C LEU A 104 2.13 -16.62 -5.95
N GLN A 105 1.57 -16.64 -7.17
CA GLN A 105 2.23 -16.14 -8.36
C GLN A 105 2.06 -14.63 -8.48
N ASN A 106 3.04 -13.98 -9.12
CA ASN A 106 3.01 -12.55 -9.42
C ASN A 106 2.42 -12.33 -10.81
N ILE A 107 1.16 -11.99 -10.88
CA ILE A 107 0.49 -11.68 -12.14
C ILE A 107 0.63 -10.18 -12.40
N PHE A 108 1.33 -9.80 -13.47
CA PHE A 108 1.49 -8.39 -13.83
C PHE A 108 0.15 -7.72 -14.08
N LYS A 109 -0.07 -6.57 -13.47
CA LYS A 109 -1.30 -5.74 -13.63
C LYS A 109 -1.34 -4.97 -14.95
N ARG A 110 -0.37 -5.19 -15.84
CA ARG A 110 -0.23 -4.46 -17.09
C ARG A 110 -1.43 -4.68 -18.02
N ASN A 111 -2.11 -3.60 -18.36
CA ASN A 111 -3.15 -3.59 -19.39
C ASN A 111 -2.70 -2.59 -20.48
N PRO A 112 -2.53 -3.02 -21.76
CA PRO A 112 -2.13 -2.13 -22.86
C PRO A 112 -3.12 -0.99 -23.13
N ASP A 113 -4.40 -1.20 -22.82
CA ASP A 113 -5.48 -0.24 -23.08
C ASP A 113 -5.65 0.81 -21.97
N GLU A 114 -4.92 0.66 -20.87
CA GLU A 114 -4.95 1.59 -19.74
C GLU A 114 -3.75 2.53 -19.75
N SER A 115 -3.96 3.75 -19.26
CA SER A 115 -2.87 4.68 -19.01
C SER A 115 -1.87 4.08 -18.03
N LYS A 116 -0.57 4.27 -18.32
CA LYS A 116 0.50 3.74 -17.48
C LYS A 116 0.55 4.49 -16.16
N VAL A 117 0.41 3.76 -15.05
CA VAL A 117 0.60 4.25 -13.69
C VAL A 117 1.79 3.54 -13.06
N ARG A 118 2.88 4.29 -12.82
CA ARG A 118 4.13 3.81 -12.21
C ARG A 118 4.31 4.45 -10.83
N ALA A 119 3.92 3.74 -9.80
CA ALA A 119 3.72 4.28 -8.44
C ALA A 119 4.83 5.22 -7.93
N GLN A 120 6.11 4.87 -8.08
CA GLN A 120 7.22 5.67 -7.57
C GLN A 120 7.38 7.00 -8.30
N TYR A 121 7.22 6.99 -9.62
CA TYR A 121 7.39 8.18 -10.45
C TYR A 121 6.17 9.08 -10.40
N ASP A 122 4.97 8.50 -10.39
CA ASP A 122 3.73 9.27 -10.33
C ASP A 122 3.55 9.92 -8.95
N PHE A 123 4.01 9.25 -7.86
CA PHE A 123 4.03 9.87 -6.55
C PHE A 123 5.06 10.99 -6.45
N TYR A 124 6.23 10.84 -7.06
CA TYR A 124 7.21 11.92 -7.13
C TYR A 124 6.64 13.14 -7.86
N GLN A 125 5.99 12.93 -9.00
CA GLN A 125 5.34 14.02 -9.75
C GLN A 125 4.20 14.68 -8.96
N TYR A 126 3.41 13.88 -8.25
CA TYR A 126 2.38 14.38 -7.33
C TYR A 126 2.97 15.33 -6.28
N LEU A 127 4.10 14.97 -5.66
CA LEU A 127 4.76 15.82 -4.66
C LEU A 127 5.33 17.10 -5.29
N GLN A 128 5.92 17.04 -6.47
CA GLN A 128 6.39 18.23 -7.18
C GLN A 128 5.26 19.21 -7.47
N ASN A 129 4.16 18.74 -8.02
CA ASN A 129 3.01 19.59 -8.32
C ASN A 129 2.47 20.30 -7.07
N ARG A 130 2.47 19.63 -5.92
CA ARG A 130 2.04 20.24 -4.65
C ARG A 130 3.00 21.31 -4.13
N LEU A 131 4.31 21.14 -4.33
CA LEU A 131 5.30 22.17 -3.97
C LEU A 131 5.12 23.44 -4.82
N ASP A 132 4.80 23.27 -6.09
CA ASP A 132 4.56 24.40 -7.01
C ASP A 132 3.25 25.15 -6.66
N GLU A 133 2.23 24.45 -6.14
CA GLU A 133 0.97 25.05 -5.67
C GLU A 133 1.12 25.85 -4.35
N ASP A 134 2.06 25.46 -3.49
CA ASP A 134 2.34 26.09 -2.19
C ASP A 134 3.35 27.27 -2.31
N SER A 135 3.91 27.52 -3.52
CA SER A 135 4.91 28.57 -3.81
C SER A 135 4.31 29.82 -4.41
#